data_a242bc541be2e3efc7fb263bc251b488
#
_entry.id   a242bc541be2e3efc7fb263bc251b488
#
_cell.length_a   1.000
_cell.length_b   1.000
_cell.length_c   1.000
_cell.angle_alpha   90.00
_cell.angle_beta   90.00
_cell.angle_gamma   90.00
#
_symmetry.space_group_name_H-M   'P 1'
#
loop_
_entity.id
_entity.type
_entity.pdbx_description
1 polymer ?
#
loop_
_entity_poly.entity_id
_entity_poly.type
_entity_poly.pdbx_seq_one_letter_code
_entity_poly.pdbx_strand_id
1 'polypeptide(L)'
;MRNNGYPVDAPRQFYRWRGYRVASYTAGDGPAILLIHSINAAASSFEMHRPFAALRTDHRVFALDFLGFGGSDRPQRMYCADDYIDLISDFARDTIGEGAVVIASSLGAAYTIRAAARDANLFGPLILICPTGIRNLAHPQQPGLAYRALASPFGDLVFRLLASRSSIAYFLRAQSYYDPAVVTDELIEGFYRAAYQAGAKWAPICFLTGLLNCDVRDAFGQLRQPILLVWGRQADLTPLRSADDFLARNPRARLAVVDKARLSVQDERPEEFIHLVREFLAAPHPSVP
;
A
#
# COMPACT_ATOMS: atom_id res chain seq x y z
N MET A 1 12.64 -13.58 -15.33
CA MET A 1 11.60 -14.32 -14.58
C MET A 1 10.39 -14.51 -15.48
N ARG A 2 9.86 -15.71 -15.64
CA ARG A 2 8.63 -15.91 -16.44
C ARG A 2 7.47 -15.36 -15.60
N ASN A 3 7.00 -14.18 -15.96
CA ASN A 3 5.85 -13.58 -15.31
C ASN A 3 4.60 -14.38 -15.72
N ASN A 4 4.11 -15.22 -14.84
CA ASN A 4 2.94 -16.09 -15.04
C ASN A 4 1.61 -15.31 -15.18
N GLY A 5 1.65 -14.01 -15.48
CA GLY A 5 0.48 -13.15 -15.60
C GLY A 5 -0.11 -12.65 -14.27
N TYR A 6 0.50 -13.02 -13.13
CA TYR A 6 0.13 -12.53 -11.79
C TYR A 6 1.00 -11.34 -11.38
N PRO A 7 0.47 -10.44 -10.53
CA PRO A 7 1.20 -9.25 -10.09
C PRO A 7 2.44 -9.60 -9.26
N VAL A 8 2.42 -10.71 -8.54
CA VAL A 8 3.54 -11.28 -7.79
C VAL A 8 3.74 -12.75 -8.21
N ASP A 9 4.93 -13.32 -7.97
CA ASP A 9 5.26 -14.70 -8.35
C ASP A 9 4.62 -15.73 -7.40
N ALA A 10 3.29 -15.74 -7.39
CA ALA A 10 2.44 -16.69 -6.67
C ALA A 10 1.07 -16.81 -7.34
N PRO A 11 0.39 -17.96 -7.25
CA PRO A 11 -0.97 -18.10 -7.76
C PRO A 11 -1.95 -17.20 -7.00
N ARG A 12 -2.88 -16.61 -7.74
CA ARG A 12 -3.96 -15.83 -7.15
C ARG A 12 -4.93 -16.73 -6.44
N GLN A 13 -5.24 -16.36 -5.18
CA GLN A 13 -6.29 -16.91 -4.36
C GLN A 13 -7.38 -15.86 -4.15
N PHE A 14 -8.56 -16.26 -3.64
CA PHE A 14 -9.61 -15.32 -3.33
C PHE A 14 -10.08 -15.50 -1.88
N TYR A 15 -9.89 -14.43 -1.11
CA TYR A 15 -10.51 -14.25 0.19
C TYR A 15 -11.94 -13.73 0.01
N ARG A 16 -12.93 -14.35 0.67
CA ARG A 16 -14.33 -13.91 0.65
C ARG A 16 -14.55 -12.87 1.72
N TRP A 17 -14.78 -11.63 1.30
CA TRP A 17 -15.00 -10.51 2.21
C TRP A 17 -16.29 -9.78 1.88
N ARG A 18 -17.26 -9.79 2.82
CA ARG A 18 -18.58 -9.12 2.67
C ARG A 18 -19.29 -9.47 1.34
N GLY A 19 -19.17 -10.71 0.88
CA GLY A 19 -19.76 -11.19 -0.37
C GLY A 19 -18.90 -10.97 -1.63
N TYR A 20 -17.81 -10.21 -1.55
CA TYR A 20 -16.88 -9.95 -2.65
C TYR A 20 -15.69 -10.92 -2.64
N ARG A 21 -15.07 -11.08 -3.80
CA ARG A 21 -13.80 -11.79 -3.94
C ARG A 21 -12.66 -10.77 -3.87
N VAL A 22 -11.81 -10.93 -2.89
CA VAL A 22 -10.60 -10.14 -2.71
C VAL A 22 -9.41 -11.00 -3.09
N ALA A 23 -8.62 -10.55 -4.07
CA ALA A 23 -7.46 -11.29 -4.53
C ALA A 23 -6.33 -11.21 -3.51
N SER A 24 -5.75 -12.35 -3.20
CA SER A 24 -4.57 -12.49 -2.36
C SER A 24 -3.57 -13.45 -2.98
N TYR A 25 -2.33 -13.32 -2.59
CA TYR A 25 -1.20 -14.11 -3.09
C TYR A 25 -0.37 -14.53 -1.90
N THR A 26 0.00 -15.81 -1.84
CA THR A 26 0.75 -16.36 -0.70
C THR A 26 1.88 -17.24 -1.21
N ALA A 27 3.08 -17.06 -0.65
CA ALA A 27 4.21 -17.94 -0.90
C ALA A 27 5.20 -17.92 0.27
N GLY A 28 6.07 -18.94 0.33
CA GLY A 28 7.07 -19.13 1.37
C GLY A 28 6.50 -19.75 2.63
N ASP A 29 7.39 -20.03 3.56
CA ASP A 29 7.12 -20.65 4.87
C ASP A 29 7.85 -19.85 5.97
N GLY A 30 7.38 -19.93 7.22
CA GLY A 30 7.95 -19.21 8.35
C GLY A 30 7.04 -18.13 8.92
N PRO A 31 7.59 -17.11 9.63
CA PRO A 31 6.80 -16.03 10.21
C PRO A 31 6.02 -15.26 9.15
N ALA A 32 4.81 -14.83 9.49
CA ALA A 32 3.90 -14.20 8.53
C ALA A 32 4.24 -12.72 8.28
N ILE A 33 4.27 -12.32 7.01
CA ILE A 33 4.36 -10.92 6.59
C ILE A 33 3.20 -10.60 5.64
N LEU A 34 2.45 -9.54 5.93
CA LEU A 34 1.40 -9.01 5.07
C LEU A 34 1.89 -7.77 4.33
N LEU A 35 1.82 -7.80 3.00
CA LEU A 35 2.18 -6.69 2.12
C LEU A 35 0.94 -5.95 1.65
N ILE A 36 0.90 -4.64 1.89
CA ILE A 36 -0.22 -3.75 1.57
C ILE A 36 0.24 -2.66 0.60
N HIS A 37 -0.37 -2.62 -0.59
CA HIS A 37 -0.07 -1.64 -1.62
C HIS A 37 -0.59 -0.23 -1.29
N SER A 38 -0.13 0.77 -2.01
CA SER A 38 -0.60 2.15 -1.97
C SER A 38 -2.00 2.32 -2.60
N ILE A 39 -2.47 3.57 -2.71
CA ILE A 39 -3.68 3.92 -3.45
C ILE A 39 -3.33 4.91 -4.56
N ASN A 40 -3.58 4.50 -5.80
CA ASN A 40 -3.48 5.33 -7.00
C ASN A 40 -4.33 4.73 -8.13
N ALA A 41 -4.30 5.28 -9.35
CA ALA A 41 -5.12 4.77 -10.47
C ALA A 41 -4.74 3.37 -10.94
N ALA A 42 -3.52 2.91 -10.64
CA ALA A 42 -2.96 1.63 -11.09
C ALA A 42 -2.46 0.76 -9.92
N ALA A 43 -2.89 1.06 -8.70
CA ALA A 43 -2.44 0.36 -7.50
C ALA A 43 -2.83 -1.12 -7.50
N SER A 44 -1.92 -1.95 -7.01
CA SER A 44 -2.15 -3.38 -6.74
C SER A 44 -0.98 -3.96 -5.96
N SER A 45 -1.08 -5.22 -5.56
CA SER A 45 0.04 -5.97 -4.99
C SER A 45 1.29 -6.03 -5.88
N PHE A 46 1.20 -5.66 -7.16
CA PHE A 46 2.36 -5.52 -8.03
C PHE A 46 3.38 -4.50 -7.50
N GLU A 47 2.96 -3.47 -6.77
CA GLU A 47 3.87 -2.53 -6.10
C GLU A 47 4.81 -3.21 -5.08
N MET A 48 4.44 -4.39 -4.62
CA MET A 48 5.17 -5.17 -3.63
C MET A 48 5.88 -6.39 -4.21
N HIS A 49 6.02 -6.49 -5.55
CA HIS A 49 6.55 -7.69 -6.19
C HIS A 49 7.99 -8.02 -5.77
N ARG A 50 8.85 -7.00 -5.58
CA ARG A 50 10.23 -7.21 -5.13
C ARG A 50 10.33 -7.62 -3.67
N PRO A 51 9.68 -6.93 -2.71
CA PRO A 51 9.60 -7.43 -1.33
C PRO A 51 9.01 -8.83 -1.24
N PHE A 52 7.95 -9.11 -1.99
CA PHE A 52 7.35 -10.44 -2.03
C PHE A 52 8.35 -11.53 -2.44
N ALA A 53 9.07 -11.29 -3.54
CA ALA A 53 10.05 -12.24 -4.06
C ALA A 53 11.25 -12.46 -3.11
N ALA A 54 11.68 -11.40 -2.42
CA ALA A 54 12.83 -11.47 -1.53
C ALA A 54 12.48 -12.08 -0.15
N LEU A 55 11.32 -11.74 0.41
CA LEU A 55 10.94 -12.17 1.77
C LEU A 55 10.36 -13.57 1.81
N ARG A 56 9.81 -14.11 0.72
CA ARG A 56 9.26 -15.47 0.68
C ARG A 56 10.31 -16.57 0.84
N THR A 57 11.59 -16.24 0.85
CA THR A 57 12.69 -17.18 1.08
C THR A 57 12.80 -17.63 2.53
N ASP A 58 12.33 -16.82 3.46
CA ASP A 58 12.48 -16.99 4.90
C ASP A 58 11.21 -16.62 5.70
N HIS A 59 10.16 -16.17 5.00
CA HIS A 59 8.88 -15.81 5.60
C HIS A 59 7.71 -16.36 4.77
N ARG A 60 6.57 -16.56 5.42
CA ARG A 60 5.31 -16.76 4.74
C ARG A 60 4.70 -15.40 4.40
N VAL A 61 4.82 -15.03 3.12
CA VAL A 61 4.43 -13.70 2.64
C VAL A 61 3.05 -13.74 2.03
N PHE A 62 2.21 -12.80 2.45
CA PHE A 62 0.89 -12.53 1.91
C PHE A 62 0.89 -11.17 1.21
N ALA A 63 0.32 -11.07 0.02
CA ALA A 63 0.04 -9.80 -0.64
C ALA A 63 -1.45 -9.72 -0.94
N LEU A 64 -2.06 -8.56 -0.67
CA LEU A 64 -3.49 -8.34 -0.77
C LEU A 64 -3.77 -7.25 -1.80
N ASP A 65 -4.67 -7.52 -2.75
CA ASP A 65 -5.24 -6.47 -3.59
C ASP A 65 -6.51 -5.93 -2.91
N PHE A 66 -6.55 -4.64 -2.62
CA PHE A 66 -7.75 -4.03 -2.06
C PHE A 66 -8.97 -4.18 -2.96
N LEU A 67 -10.17 -4.22 -2.38
CA LEU A 67 -11.42 -4.20 -3.15
C LEU A 67 -11.44 -2.97 -4.07
N GLY A 68 -11.73 -3.16 -5.34
CA GLY A 68 -11.66 -2.10 -6.36
C GLY A 68 -10.30 -1.99 -7.07
N PHE A 69 -9.29 -2.76 -6.66
CA PHE A 69 -7.92 -2.74 -7.20
C PHE A 69 -7.43 -4.13 -7.60
N GLY A 70 -6.32 -4.17 -8.34
CA GLY A 70 -5.61 -5.40 -8.71
C GLY A 70 -6.52 -6.49 -9.27
N GLY A 71 -6.44 -7.70 -8.75
CA GLY A 71 -7.26 -8.85 -9.11
C GLY A 71 -8.58 -8.98 -8.36
N SER A 72 -8.89 -8.04 -7.43
CA SER A 72 -10.11 -8.06 -6.63
C SER A 72 -11.34 -7.60 -7.40
N ASP A 73 -12.53 -7.99 -6.91
CA ASP A 73 -13.80 -7.50 -7.44
C ASP A 73 -13.86 -5.96 -7.39
N ARG A 74 -14.57 -5.35 -8.37
CA ARG A 74 -14.67 -3.90 -8.55
C ARG A 74 -16.13 -3.45 -8.61
N PRO A 75 -16.90 -3.63 -7.51
CA PRO A 75 -18.30 -3.22 -7.52
C PRO A 75 -18.43 -1.72 -7.76
N GLN A 76 -19.46 -1.35 -8.50
CA GLN A 76 -19.88 0.04 -8.69
C GLN A 76 -20.48 0.57 -7.41
N ARG A 77 -19.60 1.15 -6.57
CA ARG A 77 -20.00 1.74 -5.29
C ARG A 77 -19.06 2.88 -4.89
N MET A 78 -19.46 3.63 -3.92
CA MET A 78 -18.59 4.52 -3.18
C MET A 78 -17.73 3.71 -2.23
N TYR A 79 -16.42 4.01 -2.19
CA TYR A 79 -15.45 3.43 -1.28
C TYR A 79 -15.02 4.46 -0.25
N CYS A 80 -14.73 4.04 0.96
CA CYS A 80 -14.20 4.86 2.03
C CYS A 80 -13.00 4.19 2.72
N ALA A 81 -12.28 4.95 3.54
CA ALA A 81 -11.12 4.45 4.26
C ALA A 81 -11.45 3.24 5.15
N ASP A 82 -12.63 3.24 5.79
CA ASP A 82 -13.05 2.13 6.67
C ASP A 82 -13.21 0.81 5.92
N ASP A 83 -13.59 0.82 4.63
CA ASP A 83 -13.61 -0.42 3.82
C ASP A 83 -12.24 -1.12 3.84
N TYR A 84 -11.15 -0.38 3.71
CA TYR A 84 -9.79 -0.93 3.65
C TYR A 84 -9.21 -1.23 5.03
N ILE A 85 -9.55 -0.42 6.02
CA ILE A 85 -9.16 -0.66 7.42
C ILE A 85 -9.77 -1.98 7.90
N ASP A 86 -11.08 -2.17 7.65
CA ASP A 86 -11.79 -3.41 8.01
C ASP A 86 -11.26 -4.60 7.22
N LEU A 87 -11.01 -4.44 5.89
CA LEU A 87 -10.48 -5.50 5.06
C LEU A 87 -9.09 -5.98 5.53
N ILE A 88 -8.19 -5.07 5.91
CA ILE A 88 -6.87 -5.42 6.46
C ILE A 88 -7.05 -6.22 7.75
N SER A 89 -7.90 -5.75 8.66
CA SER A 89 -8.12 -6.39 9.96
C SER A 89 -8.75 -7.77 9.81
N ASP A 90 -9.81 -7.89 8.98
CA ASP A 90 -10.51 -9.15 8.76
C ASP A 90 -9.61 -10.17 8.06
N PHE A 91 -8.87 -9.75 7.02
CA PHE A 91 -7.93 -10.62 6.32
C PHE A 91 -6.80 -11.12 7.25
N ALA A 92 -6.22 -10.23 8.06
CA ALA A 92 -5.18 -10.61 9.00
C ALA A 92 -5.74 -11.62 10.03
N ARG A 93 -6.90 -11.35 10.61
CA ARG A 93 -7.53 -12.23 11.61
C ARG A 93 -7.88 -13.60 11.04
N ASP A 94 -8.52 -13.63 9.86
CA ASP A 94 -9.08 -14.86 9.31
C ASP A 94 -8.02 -15.74 8.62
N THR A 95 -6.94 -15.13 8.12
CA THR A 95 -5.97 -15.81 7.25
C THR A 95 -4.59 -15.99 7.89
N ILE A 96 -4.17 -15.05 8.75
CA ILE A 96 -2.81 -15.01 9.29
C ILE A 96 -2.81 -15.36 10.79
N GLY A 97 -3.68 -14.74 11.56
CA GLY A 97 -3.71 -14.79 13.02
C GLY A 97 -3.01 -13.59 13.66
N GLU A 98 -2.78 -13.69 14.98
CA GLU A 98 -2.18 -12.61 15.78
C GLU A 98 -0.70 -12.38 15.47
N GLY A 99 -0.25 -11.14 15.69
CA GLY A 99 1.15 -10.77 15.58
C GLY A 99 1.68 -10.62 14.15
N ALA A 100 0.80 -10.48 13.15
CA ALA A 100 1.21 -10.33 11.75
C ALA A 100 2.13 -9.10 11.57
N VAL A 101 3.33 -9.31 11.02
CA VAL A 101 4.18 -8.23 10.51
C VAL A 101 3.51 -7.60 9.29
N VAL A 102 3.45 -6.27 9.22
CA VAL A 102 2.87 -5.60 8.05
C VAL A 102 3.86 -4.64 7.41
N ILE A 103 4.03 -4.76 6.09
CA ILE A 103 4.75 -3.81 5.25
C ILE A 103 3.72 -3.09 4.39
N ALA A 104 3.56 -1.78 4.56
CA ALA A 104 2.51 -1.03 3.89
C ALA A 104 3.01 0.30 3.32
N SER A 105 2.47 0.71 2.16
CA SER A 105 2.90 1.92 1.45
C SER A 105 1.83 3.00 1.46
N SER A 106 2.27 4.26 1.64
CA SER A 106 1.48 5.49 1.43
C SER A 106 0.14 5.47 2.18
N LEU A 107 -0.99 5.56 1.46
CA LEU A 107 -2.33 5.53 2.05
C LEU A 107 -2.70 4.13 2.57
N GLY A 108 -2.16 3.05 2.00
CA GLY A 108 -2.25 1.70 2.56
C GLY A 108 -1.60 1.61 3.95
N ALA A 109 -0.51 2.35 4.19
CA ALA A 109 0.09 2.50 5.51
C ALA A 109 -0.84 3.23 6.50
N ALA A 110 -1.55 4.26 6.03
CA ALA A 110 -2.53 4.97 6.88
C ALA A 110 -3.67 4.04 7.33
N TYR A 111 -4.18 3.19 6.45
CA TYR A 111 -5.21 2.20 6.81
C TYR A 111 -4.65 1.15 7.78
N THR A 112 -3.42 0.69 7.56
CA THR A 112 -2.73 -0.23 8.48
C THR A 112 -2.55 0.37 9.87
N ILE A 113 -2.15 1.63 9.98
CA ILE A 113 -2.05 2.36 11.26
C ILE A 113 -3.40 2.35 12.00
N ARG A 114 -4.49 2.65 11.29
CA ARG A 114 -5.84 2.64 11.88
C ARG A 114 -6.29 1.24 12.27
N ALA A 115 -5.99 0.22 11.46
CA ALA A 115 -6.28 -1.18 11.79
C ALA A 115 -5.53 -1.62 13.04
N ALA A 116 -4.23 -1.34 13.13
CA ALA A 116 -3.40 -1.69 14.28
C ALA A 116 -3.79 -0.93 15.57
N ALA A 117 -4.28 0.30 15.45
CA ALA A 117 -4.78 1.03 16.61
C ALA A 117 -6.14 0.50 17.11
N ARG A 118 -6.96 -0.13 16.25
CA ARG A 118 -8.23 -0.76 16.65
C ARG A 118 -8.04 -2.13 17.32
N ASP A 119 -7.02 -2.88 16.88
CA ASP A 119 -6.73 -4.23 17.40
C ASP A 119 -5.20 -4.43 17.49
N ALA A 120 -4.65 -4.05 18.66
CA ALA A 120 -3.21 -4.03 18.88
C ALA A 120 -2.58 -5.43 18.90
N ASN A 121 -3.34 -6.48 19.22
CA ASN A 121 -2.83 -7.85 19.32
C ASN A 121 -2.74 -8.53 17.94
N LEU A 122 -3.57 -8.09 17.00
CA LEU A 122 -3.63 -8.65 15.66
C LEU A 122 -2.35 -8.36 14.85
N PHE A 123 -1.71 -7.20 15.11
CA PHE A 123 -0.57 -6.73 14.34
C PHE A 123 0.70 -6.65 15.19
N GLY A 124 1.77 -7.26 14.67
CA GLY A 124 3.14 -7.15 15.19
C GLY A 124 3.87 -5.91 14.65
N PRO A 125 5.17 -6.02 14.34
CA PRO A 125 5.96 -4.92 13.79
C PRO A 125 5.36 -4.34 12.50
N LEU A 126 5.41 -3.00 12.38
CA LEU A 126 4.92 -2.26 11.21
C LEU A 126 6.08 -1.61 10.46
N ILE A 127 6.20 -1.88 9.17
CA ILE A 127 7.15 -1.22 8.26
C ILE A 127 6.33 -0.34 7.28
N LEU A 128 6.45 0.97 7.41
CA LEU A 128 5.59 1.94 6.75
C LEU A 128 6.41 2.77 5.76
N ILE A 129 6.11 2.60 4.46
CA ILE A 129 6.85 3.23 3.36
C ILE A 129 6.15 4.54 2.98
N CYS A 130 6.82 5.68 3.16
CA CYS A 130 6.30 7.02 2.88
C CYS A 130 4.83 7.18 3.33
N PRO A 131 4.47 6.88 4.60
CA PRO A 131 3.10 6.90 5.06
C PRO A 131 2.47 8.29 4.94
N THR A 132 1.14 8.32 4.75
CA THR A 132 0.32 9.54 4.69
C THR A 132 -0.67 9.59 5.86
N GLY A 133 -1.53 10.60 5.90
CA GLY A 133 -2.62 10.66 6.89
C GLY A 133 -2.37 11.56 8.09
N ILE A 134 -1.21 12.27 8.18
CA ILE A 134 -1.00 13.34 9.17
C ILE A 134 -1.22 14.72 8.54
N ARG A 135 -0.50 15.06 7.47
CA ARG A 135 -0.70 16.30 6.69
C ARG A 135 -1.40 15.99 5.38
N ASN A 136 -0.75 15.18 4.54
CA ASN A 136 -1.25 14.79 3.25
C ASN A 136 -2.28 13.67 3.41
N LEU A 137 -3.38 13.76 2.66
CA LEU A 137 -4.46 12.77 2.63
C LEU A 137 -5.07 12.46 4.02
N ALA A 138 -5.00 13.42 4.97
CA ALA A 138 -5.50 13.23 6.33
C ALA A 138 -7.03 13.40 6.42
N HIS A 139 -7.60 14.34 5.67
CA HIS A 139 -9.02 14.72 5.84
C HIS A 139 -9.88 14.08 4.77
N PRO A 140 -10.72 13.06 5.11
CA PRO A 140 -11.68 12.50 4.17
C PRO A 140 -12.70 13.56 3.76
N GLN A 141 -12.99 13.60 2.46
CA GLN A 141 -13.97 14.52 1.90
C GLN A 141 -15.36 13.88 1.84
N GLN A 142 -16.39 14.72 1.77
CA GLN A 142 -17.74 14.27 1.48
C GLN A 142 -17.96 14.19 -0.04
N PRO A 143 -18.86 13.31 -0.51
CA PRO A 143 -19.17 13.19 -1.93
C PRO A 143 -19.75 14.52 -2.47
N GLY A 144 -18.98 15.19 -3.32
CA GLY A 144 -19.35 16.47 -3.93
C GLY A 144 -19.59 16.37 -5.45
N LEU A 145 -19.64 17.53 -6.11
CA LEU A 145 -19.84 17.62 -7.56
C LEU A 145 -18.72 16.92 -8.35
N ALA A 146 -17.47 17.01 -7.87
CA ALA A 146 -16.34 16.34 -8.50
C ALA A 146 -16.53 14.80 -8.54
N TYR A 147 -16.97 14.19 -7.43
CA TYR A 147 -17.29 12.76 -7.40
C TYR A 147 -18.42 12.42 -8.38
N ARG A 148 -19.51 13.20 -8.40
CA ARG A 148 -20.65 12.98 -9.31
C ARG A 148 -20.21 13.07 -10.78
N ALA A 149 -19.37 14.05 -11.13
CA ALA A 149 -18.84 14.20 -12.47
C ALA A 149 -17.96 12.99 -12.88
N LEU A 150 -17.06 12.53 -11.99
CA LEU A 150 -16.21 11.37 -12.26
C LEU A 150 -16.98 10.04 -12.20
N ALA A 151 -18.08 9.96 -11.47
CA ALA A 151 -18.95 8.78 -11.45
C ALA A 151 -19.81 8.65 -12.72
N SER A 152 -19.96 9.71 -13.53
CA SER A 152 -20.69 9.73 -14.80
C SER A 152 -19.90 9.06 -15.95
N PRO A 153 -20.50 8.87 -17.14
CA PRO A 153 -19.78 8.41 -18.32
C PRO A 153 -18.57 9.28 -18.71
N PHE A 154 -18.60 10.58 -18.41
CA PHE A 154 -17.44 11.46 -18.60
C PHE A 154 -16.21 10.95 -17.78
N GLY A 155 -16.42 10.45 -16.57
CA GLY A 155 -15.36 9.89 -15.76
C GLY A 155 -14.71 8.64 -16.35
N ASP A 156 -15.38 7.89 -17.23
CA ASP A 156 -14.77 6.77 -17.94
C ASP A 156 -13.66 7.25 -18.90
N LEU A 157 -13.89 8.37 -19.58
CA LEU A 157 -12.87 8.99 -20.43
C LEU A 157 -11.69 9.49 -19.61
N VAL A 158 -11.97 10.24 -18.53
CA VAL A 158 -10.93 10.74 -17.61
C VAL A 158 -10.10 9.59 -17.04
N PHE A 159 -10.76 8.54 -16.57
CA PHE A 159 -10.07 7.38 -15.99
C PHE A 159 -9.22 6.64 -17.04
N ARG A 160 -9.72 6.45 -18.28
CA ARG A 160 -8.93 5.84 -19.36
C ARG A 160 -7.66 6.63 -19.68
N LEU A 161 -7.72 7.95 -19.61
CA LEU A 161 -6.53 8.80 -19.80
C LEU A 161 -5.55 8.63 -18.66
N LEU A 162 -6.02 8.68 -17.40
CA LEU A 162 -5.19 8.49 -16.21
C LEU A 162 -4.58 7.10 -16.14
N ALA A 163 -5.32 6.06 -16.51
CA ALA A 163 -4.87 4.68 -16.54
C ALA A 163 -4.17 4.29 -17.85
N SER A 164 -3.87 5.25 -18.75
CA SER A 164 -3.11 4.98 -19.97
C SER A 164 -1.64 4.66 -19.68
N ARG A 165 -1.00 3.86 -20.54
CA ARG A 165 0.44 3.56 -20.41
C ARG A 165 1.30 4.82 -20.34
N SER A 166 0.98 5.84 -21.13
CA SER A 166 1.70 7.12 -21.13
C SER A 166 1.56 7.87 -19.82
N SER A 167 0.35 7.92 -19.24
CA SER A 167 0.11 8.57 -17.95
C SER A 167 0.80 7.81 -16.80
N ILE A 168 0.71 6.48 -16.81
CA ILE A 168 1.42 5.62 -15.84
C ILE A 168 2.93 5.82 -15.97
N ALA A 169 3.49 5.77 -17.18
CA ALA A 169 4.90 6.00 -17.42
C ALA A 169 5.37 7.38 -16.92
N TYR A 170 4.57 8.42 -17.19
CA TYR A 170 4.85 9.77 -16.67
C TYR A 170 4.84 9.81 -15.14
N PHE A 171 3.82 9.25 -14.49
CA PHE A 171 3.73 9.22 -13.04
C PHE A 171 4.91 8.47 -12.42
N LEU A 172 5.24 7.30 -12.95
CA LEU A 172 6.36 6.50 -12.45
C LEU A 172 7.68 7.28 -12.59
N ARG A 173 7.98 7.81 -13.78
CA ARG A 173 9.24 8.52 -14.05
C ARG A 173 9.35 9.87 -13.37
N ALA A 174 8.26 10.62 -13.25
CA ALA A 174 8.29 11.97 -12.71
C ALA A 174 8.06 12.04 -11.20
N GLN A 175 7.31 11.10 -10.61
CA GLN A 175 6.82 11.22 -9.24
C GLN A 175 7.22 10.05 -8.34
N SER A 176 7.23 8.83 -8.88
CA SER A 176 7.35 7.62 -8.06
C SER A 176 8.79 7.12 -7.93
N TYR A 177 9.61 7.26 -8.97
CA TYR A 177 10.99 6.79 -9.03
C TYR A 177 11.97 7.97 -9.19
N TYR A 178 13.11 7.91 -8.49
CA TYR A 178 14.20 8.89 -8.60
C TYR A 178 14.93 8.75 -9.93
N ASP A 179 15.28 7.49 -10.30
CA ASP A 179 15.94 7.19 -11.56
C ASP A 179 14.92 6.74 -12.61
N PRO A 180 14.60 7.59 -13.61
CA PRO A 180 13.67 7.22 -14.68
C PRO A 180 14.12 6.01 -15.51
N ALA A 181 15.42 5.66 -15.50
CA ALA A 181 15.95 4.55 -16.28
C ALA A 181 15.50 3.18 -15.75
N VAL A 182 15.14 3.07 -14.45
CA VAL A 182 14.61 1.83 -13.89
C VAL A 182 13.14 1.58 -14.28
N VAL A 183 12.47 2.58 -14.86
CA VAL A 183 11.07 2.48 -15.28
C VAL A 183 11.00 1.87 -16.68
N THR A 184 11.11 0.53 -16.73
CA THR A 184 11.05 -0.25 -17.96
C THR A 184 9.62 -0.41 -18.48
N ASP A 185 9.49 -0.85 -19.74
CA ASP A 185 8.18 -1.15 -20.34
C ASP A 185 7.47 -2.30 -19.61
N GLU A 186 8.20 -3.28 -19.09
CA GLU A 186 7.65 -4.38 -18.27
C GLU A 186 7.06 -3.85 -16.96
N LEU A 187 7.73 -2.88 -16.32
CA LEU A 187 7.22 -2.24 -15.12
C LEU A 187 5.93 -1.46 -15.41
N ILE A 188 5.92 -0.67 -16.47
CA ILE A 188 4.73 0.08 -16.92
C ILE A 188 3.57 -0.89 -17.23
N GLU A 189 3.86 -1.99 -17.93
CA GLU A 189 2.85 -3.00 -18.28
C GLU A 189 2.27 -3.68 -17.03
N GLY A 190 3.08 -3.94 -15.99
CA GLY A 190 2.62 -4.49 -14.71
C GLY A 190 1.58 -3.59 -14.05
N PHE A 191 1.83 -2.29 -13.96
CA PHE A 191 0.88 -1.30 -13.45
C PHE A 191 -0.35 -1.16 -14.37
N TYR A 192 -0.14 -1.12 -15.67
CA TYR A 192 -1.23 -0.98 -16.65
C TYR A 192 -2.25 -2.12 -16.56
N ARG A 193 -1.78 -3.36 -16.45
CA ARG A 193 -2.67 -4.53 -16.31
C ARG A 193 -3.56 -4.45 -15.07
N ALA A 194 -3.07 -3.89 -13.98
CA ALA A 194 -3.86 -3.67 -12.77
C ALA A 194 -4.94 -2.59 -12.98
N ALA A 195 -4.62 -1.53 -13.72
CA ALA A 195 -5.51 -0.40 -13.97
C ALA A 195 -6.57 -0.67 -15.05
N TYR A 196 -6.18 -1.38 -16.13
CA TYR A 196 -7.03 -1.54 -17.31
C TYR A 196 -7.96 -2.75 -17.21
N GLN A 197 -8.98 -2.65 -16.34
CA GLN A 197 -9.97 -3.70 -16.10
C GLN A 197 -11.38 -3.11 -15.97
N ALA A 198 -12.41 -3.93 -16.20
CA ALA A 198 -13.80 -3.51 -16.05
C ALA A 198 -14.06 -3.07 -14.59
N GLY A 199 -14.72 -1.92 -14.42
CA GLY A 199 -15.03 -1.36 -13.11
C GLY A 199 -13.86 -0.69 -12.38
N ALA A 200 -12.66 -0.61 -12.99
CA ALA A 200 -11.46 -0.10 -12.32
C ALA A 200 -11.52 1.39 -11.91
N LYS A 201 -12.46 2.17 -12.44
CA LYS A 201 -12.58 3.61 -12.11
C LYS A 201 -13.10 3.87 -10.70
N TRP A 202 -13.94 2.99 -10.13
CA TRP A 202 -14.76 3.34 -8.97
C TRP A 202 -13.95 3.65 -7.70
N ALA A 203 -12.97 2.85 -7.35
CA ALA A 203 -12.11 3.12 -6.21
C ALA A 203 -11.13 4.30 -6.47
N PRO A 204 -10.43 4.38 -7.63
CA PRO A 204 -9.61 5.54 -7.96
C PRO A 204 -10.34 6.89 -7.97
N ILE A 205 -11.59 6.98 -8.42
CA ILE A 205 -12.32 8.26 -8.35
C ILE A 205 -12.64 8.66 -6.92
N CYS A 206 -12.86 7.71 -6.00
CA CYS A 206 -12.98 7.98 -4.58
C CYS A 206 -11.66 8.52 -4.00
N PHE A 207 -10.51 8.00 -4.46
CA PHE A 207 -9.20 8.53 -4.10
C PHE A 207 -9.01 9.97 -4.62
N LEU A 208 -9.23 10.20 -5.91
CA LEU A 208 -9.06 11.51 -6.55
C LEU A 208 -9.95 12.60 -5.94
N THR A 209 -11.08 12.22 -5.38
CA THR A 209 -12.02 13.14 -4.73
C THR A 209 -11.86 13.22 -3.21
N GLY A 210 -10.82 12.56 -2.66
CA GLY A 210 -10.48 12.64 -1.25
C GLY A 210 -11.35 11.81 -0.31
N LEU A 211 -12.28 10.99 -0.84
CA LEU A 211 -13.12 10.12 -0.01
C LEU A 211 -12.32 9.03 0.69
N LEU A 212 -11.16 8.67 0.14
CA LEU A 212 -10.25 7.64 0.68
C LEU A 212 -9.20 8.21 1.64
N ASN A 213 -9.15 9.52 1.84
CA ASN A 213 -8.25 10.12 2.82
C ASN A 213 -8.50 9.53 4.21
N CYS A 214 -7.44 9.44 5.00
CA CYS A 214 -7.48 8.77 6.31
C CYS A 214 -6.64 9.54 7.33
N ASP A 215 -7.28 10.04 8.38
CA ASP A 215 -6.59 10.69 9.49
C ASP A 215 -5.98 9.64 10.43
N VAL A 216 -4.68 9.72 10.65
CA VAL A 216 -3.95 8.79 11.52
C VAL A 216 -3.29 9.47 12.72
N ARG A 217 -3.52 10.78 12.92
CA ARG A 217 -2.81 11.57 13.93
C ARG A 217 -2.88 10.95 15.33
N ASP A 218 -4.08 10.63 15.79
CA ASP A 218 -4.29 10.07 17.12
C ASP A 218 -3.94 8.57 17.15
N ALA A 219 -4.34 7.84 16.10
CA ALA A 219 -4.09 6.42 15.99
C ALA A 219 -2.58 6.10 16.01
N PHE A 220 -1.77 6.86 15.26
CA PHE A 220 -0.32 6.64 15.22
C PHE A 220 0.36 6.89 16.58
N GLY A 221 -0.08 7.91 17.31
CA GLY A 221 0.43 8.20 18.66
C GLY A 221 0.13 7.11 19.68
N GLN A 222 -0.91 6.32 19.48
CA GLN A 222 -1.34 5.24 20.40
C GLN A 222 -0.66 3.90 20.10
N LEU A 223 -0.02 3.74 18.94
CA LEU A 223 0.62 2.48 18.56
C LEU A 223 1.78 2.14 19.52
N ARG A 224 1.79 0.90 19.98
CA ARG A 224 2.84 0.35 20.87
C ARG A 224 3.75 -0.63 20.16
N GLN A 225 3.33 -1.15 19.01
CA GLN A 225 4.10 -2.07 18.18
C GLN A 225 5.41 -1.41 17.74
N PRO A 226 6.47 -2.18 17.49
CA PRO A 226 7.66 -1.68 16.80
C PRO A 226 7.31 -1.10 15.44
N ILE A 227 7.81 0.10 15.15
CA ILE A 227 7.50 0.80 13.89
C ILE A 227 8.81 1.22 13.22
N LEU A 228 8.96 0.86 11.94
CA LEU A 228 9.97 1.38 11.03
C LEU A 228 9.29 2.25 9.96
N LEU A 229 9.61 3.52 9.95
CA LEU A 229 9.28 4.43 8.85
C LEU A 229 10.40 4.34 7.82
N VAL A 230 10.09 4.02 6.57
CA VAL A 230 11.06 4.00 5.47
C VAL A 230 10.72 5.12 4.50
N TRP A 231 11.68 6.00 4.22
CA TRP A 231 11.43 7.19 3.42
C TRP A 231 12.47 7.37 2.34
N GLY A 232 12.02 7.58 1.09
CA GLY A 232 12.90 8.04 0.02
C GLY A 232 13.26 9.52 0.22
N ARG A 233 14.56 9.85 0.25
CA ARG A 233 15.01 11.24 0.48
C ARG A 233 14.43 12.22 -0.53
N GLN A 234 14.23 11.79 -1.76
CA GLN A 234 13.75 12.62 -2.86
C GLN A 234 12.24 12.48 -3.14
N ALA A 235 11.48 11.94 -2.18
CA ALA A 235 10.03 11.84 -2.30
C ALA A 235 9.37 13.22 -2.26
N ASP A 236 8.81 13.66 -3.40
CA ASP A 236 8.21 15.00 -3.54
C ASP A 236 6.74 15.03 -3.06
N LEU A 237 5.94 14.02 -3.45
CA LEU A 237 4.52 13.96 -3.06
C LEU A 237 4.32 13.72 -1.56
N THR A 238 5.25 13.00 -0.94
CA THR A 238 5.29 12.80 0.51
C THR A 238 6.71 13.16 0.97
N PRO A 239 7.02 14.45 1.13
CA PRO A 239 8.39 14.90 1.38
C PRO A 239 8.91 14.39 2.72
N LEU A 240 10.24 14.14 2.78
CA LEU A 240 10.91 13.57 3.96
C LEU A 240 10.60 14.35 5.26
N ARG A 241 10.45 15.69 5.19
CA ARG A 241 10.03 16.50 6.34
C ARG A 241 8.70 16.05 6.97
N SER A 242 7.86 15.31 6.23
CA SER A 242 6.63 14.76 6.80
C SER A 242 6.89 13.62 7.79
N ALA A 243 8.07 13.00 7.76
CA ALA A 243 8.48 12.00 8.75
C ALA A 243 8.59 12.61 10.15
N ASP A 244 8.98 13.88 10.26
CA ASP A 244 9.10 14.58 11.54
C ASP A 244 7.75 14.64 12.27
N ASP A 245 6.65 14.78 11.53
CA ASP A 245 5.30 14.79 12.12
C ASP A 245 4.91 13.42 12.70
N PHE A 246 5.34 12.34 12.06
CA PHE A 246 5.18 10.98 12.59
C PHE A 246 6.02 10.77 13.83
N LEU A 247 7.31 11.12 13.80
CA LEU A 247 8.22 10.97 14.94
C LEU A 247 7.78 11.81 16.15
N ALA A 248 7.27 13.01 15.91
CA ALA A 248 6.74 13.87 16.98
C ALA A 248 5.51 13.25 17.69
N ARG A 249 4.72 12.43 16.98
CA ARG A 249 3.54 11.75 17.55
C ARG A 249 3.87 10.43 18.21
N ASN A 250 4.83 9.70 17.69
CA ASN A 250 5.29 8.45 18.28
C ASN A 250 6.82 8.37 18.25
N PRO A 251 7.49 8.86 19.31
CA PRO A 251 8.95 8.84 19.40
C PRO A 251 9.58 7.43 19.45
N ARG A 252 8.78 6.38 19.57
CA ARG A 252 9.26 4.98 19.51
C ARG A 252 9.48 4.51 18.07
N ALA A 253 8.88 5.19 17.09
CA ALA A 253 9.08 4.88 15.69
C ALA A 253 10.53 5.18 15.29
N ARG A 254 11.13 4.26 14.52
CA ARG A 254 12.45 4.45 13.91
C ARG A 254 12.27 4.98 12.49
N LEU A 255 13.17 5.85 12.05
CA LEU A 255 13.20 6.36 10.68
C LEU A 255 14.44 5.82 9.96
N ALA A 256 14.24 5.20 8.81
CA ALA A 256 15.26 4.91 7.82
C ALA A 256 15.05 5.77 6.57
N VAL A 257 16.09 6.46 6.14
CA VAL A 257 16.05 7.32 4.95
C VAL A 257 16.93 6.70 3.88
N VAL A 258 16.32 6.40 2.74
CA VAL A 258 17.01 5.79 1.59
C VAL A 258 17.32 6.86 0.55
N ASP A 259 18.60 6.98 0.21
CA ASP A 259 19.07 7.95 -0.77
C ASP A 259 18.77 7.51 -2.20
N LYS A 260 18.61 8.48 -3.10
CA LYS A 260 18.29 8.26 -4.51
C LYS A 260 17.06 7.39 -4.67
N ALA A 261 16.03 7.67 -3.86
CA ALA A 261 14.73 7.02 -3.90
C ALA A 261 13.61 8.05 -3.68
N ARG A 262 12.46 7.83 -4.33
CA ARG A 262 11.23 8.60 -4.14
C ARG A 262 10.18 7.78 -3.37
N LEU A 263 8.97 7.65 -3.92
CA LEU A 263 7.85 6.98 -3.23
C LEU A 263 7.97 5.46 -3.19
N SER A 264 8.52 4.86 -4.25
CA SER A 264 8.59 3.41 -4.43
C SER A 264 9.92 2.83 -3.92
N VAL A 265 10.33 3.20 -2.70
CA VAL A 265 11.60 2.78 -2.11
C VAL A 265 11.83 1.26 -2.20
N GLN A 266 10.78 0.48 -1.93
CA GLN A 266 10.80 -0.99 -1.92
C GLN A 266 11.04 -1.61 -3.30
N ASP A 267 10.81 -0.86 -4.36
CA ASP A 267 11.00 -1.32 -5.73
C ASP A 267 12.22 -0.66 -6.39
N GLU A 268 12.51 0.58 -6.02
CA GLU A 268 13.63 1.35 -6.57
C GLU A 268 14.98 0.96 -5.95
N ARG A 269 14.99 0.64 -4.65
CA ARG A 269 16.15 0.22 -3.85
C ARG A 269 15.88 -1.09 -3.11
N PRO A 270 15.57 -2.16 -3.84
CA PRO A 270 15.04 -3.38 -3.22
C PRO A 270 16.03 -4.05 -2.26
N GLU A 271 17.33 -4.10 -2.58
CA GLU A 271 18.34 -4.72 -1.73
C GLU A 271 18.49 -3.94 -0.41
N GLU A 272 18.58 -2.62 -0.48
CA GLU A 272 18.68 -1.75 0.70
C GLU A 272 17.39 -1.82 1.54
N PHE A 273 16.23 -1.78 0.90
CA PHE A 273 14.94 -1.92 1.58
C PHE A 273 14.83 -3.26 2.33
N ILE A 274 15.16 -4.37 1.68
CA ILE A 274 15.11 -5.70 2.30
C ILE A 274 16.10 -5.83 3.45
N HIS A 275 17.30 -5.25 3.31
CA HIS A 275 18.27 -5.21 4.39
C HIS A 275 17.69 -4.48 5.63
N LEU A 276 17.12 -3.29 5.44
CA LEU A 276 16.47 -2.53 6.52
C LEU A 276 15.32 -3.31 7.19
N VAL A 277 14.50 -4.01 6.40
CA VAL A 277 13.41 -4.86 6.91
C VAL A 277 13.97 -5.97 7.78
N ARG A 278 14.96 -6.73 7.29
CA ARG A 278 15.55 -7.85 8.03
C ARG A 278 16.28 -7.40 9.29
N GLU A 279 17.04 -6.32 9.23
CA GLU A 279 17.70 -5.72 10.38
C GLU A 279 16.67 -5.31 11.44
N PHE A 280 15.61 -4.66 11.02
CA PHE A 280 14.55 -4.23 11.93
C PHE A 280 13.84 -5.42 12.60
N LEU A 281 13.50 -6.46 11.84
CA LEU A 281 12.81 -7.65 12.39
C LEU A 281 13.69 -8.49 13.28
N ALA A 282 15.02 -8.52 13.06
CA ALA A 282 15.99 -9.23 13.89
C ALA A 282 16.33 -8.49 15.20
N ALA A 283 16.07 -7.17 15.26
CA ALA A 283 16.36 -6.39 16.47
C ALA A 283 15.46 -6.83 17.62
N PRO A 284 15.97 -6.88 18.87
CA PRO A 284 15.12 -7.11 20.03
C PRO A 284 14.12 -5.96 20.16
N HIS A 285 12.85 -6.31 20.11
CA HIS A 285 11.75 -5.39 20.37
C HIS A 285 11.30 -5.54 21.81
N PRO A 286 11.12 -4.44 22.58
CA PRO A 286 10.55 -4.54 23.92
C PRO A 286 9.18 -5.21 23.80
N SER A 287 8.97 -6.26 24.59
CA SER A 287 7.65 -6.90 24.70
C SER A 287 6.61 -5.85 25.03
N VAL A 288 5.56 -5.79 24.24
CA VAL A 288 4.39 -4.94 24.53
C VAL A 288 3.72 -5.53 25.77
N PRO A 289 3.66 -4.81 26.90
CA PRO A 289 3.00 -5.29 28.10
C PRO A 289 1.49 -5.35 27.93
#